data_1b0b55dafe386e6797dcfec7c0c7a80d
#
_entry.id   1b0b55dafe386e6797dcfec7c0c7a80d
#
_cell.length_a   1.000
_cell.length_b   1.000
_cell.length_c   1.000
_cell.angle_alpha   90.00
_cell.angle_beta   90.00
_cell.angle_gamma   90.00
#
_symmetry.space_group_name_H-M   'P 1'
#
loop_
_entity.id
_entity.type
_entity.pdbx_description
1 polymer ?
#
loop_
_entity_poly.entity_id
_entity_poly.type
_entity_poly.pdbx_seq_one_letter_code
_entity_poly.pdbx_strand_id
1 'polypeptide(L)'
;MEFDLAEQRAGAREQLRIADLMSLAPGGDRVLEIGARDCYLSRRLTALYGEVTALDLRKPEIDEPGIVPVQGDVTALDFADGSFDTVFCTEVLEHVPPQKLRQACGEIARVASRWALIGVPYRQDLLSLIHI
;
A
#
# COMPACT_ATOMS: atom_id res chain seq x y z
N MET A 1 -19.57 16.23 -2.01
CA MET A 1 -18.39 16.96 -1.52
C MET A 1 -17.16 16.38 -2.19
N GLU A 2 -16.44 17.19 -2.91
CA GLU A 2 -15.19 16.76 -3.50
C GLU A 2 -14.14 16.58 -2.40
N PHE A 3 -13.42 15.49 -2.49
CA PHE A 3 -12.38 15.16 -1.56
C PHE A 3 -11.06 15.81 -2.01
N ASP A 4 -10.51 16.70 -1.18
CA ASP A 4 -9.25 17.37 -1.49
C ASP A 4 -8.07 16.60 -0.89
N LEU A 5 -7.37 15.85 -1.74
CA LEU A 5 -6.19 15.10 -1.35
C LEU A 5 -5.06 16.00 -0.84
N ALA A 6 -4.88 17.16 -1.45
CA ALA A 6 -3.82 18.08 -1.01
C ALA A 6 -4.07 18.59 0.41
N GLU A 7 -5.32 18.94 0.71
CA GLU A 7 -5.70 19.35 2.07
C GLU A 7 -5.54 18.21 3.07
N GLN A 8 -5.94 16.99 2.70
CA GLN A 8 -5.75 15.81 3.53
C GLN A 8 -4.26 15.56 3.79
N ARG A 9 -3.43 15.64 2.75
CA ARG A 9 -1.98 15.40 2.87
C ARG A 9 -1.29 16.44 3.74
N ALA A 10 -1.79 17.67 3.74
CA ALA A 10 -1.27 18.73 4.60
C ALA A 10 -1.69 18.57 6.07
N GLY A 11 -2.70 17.74 6.37
CA GLY A 11 -3.19 17.55 7.73
C GLY A 11 -2.19 16.84 8.62
N ALA A 12 -2.07 17.32 9.89
CA ALA A 12 -1.14 16.75 10.86
C ALA A 12 -1.41 15.24 11.12
N ARG A 13 -2.69 14.84 11.14
CA ARG A 13 -3.10 13.46 11.37
C ARG A 13 -2.59 12.54 10.26
N GLU A 14 -2.74 12.97 9.00
CA GLU A 14 -2.26 12.19 7.85
C GLU A 14 -0.74 12.10 7.85
N GLN A 15 -0.04 13.17 8.18
CA GLN A 15 1.41 13.16 8.25
C GLN A 15 1.92 12.24 9.36
N LEU A 16 1.25 12.21 10.52
CA LEU A 16 1.57 11.27 11.59
C LEU A 16 1.35 9.83 11.15
N ARG A 17 0.25 9.56 10.45
CA ARG A 17 -0.04 8.23 9.92
C ARG A 17 1.05 7.78 8.95
N ILE A 18 1.46 8.64 8.03
CA ILE A 18 2.54 8.33 7.08
C ILE A 18 3.86 8.11 7.81
N ALA A 19 4.17 8.93 8.82
CA ALA A 19 5.38 8.75 9.62
C ALA A 19 5.38 7.41 10.36
N ASP A 20 4.24 7.00 10.91
CA ASP A 20 4.10 5.70 11.57
C ASP A 20 4.31 4.55 10.57
N LEU A 21 3.71 4.65 9.38
CA LEU A 21 3.90 3.66 8.32
C LEU A 21 5.38 3.53 7.94
N MET A 22 6.05 4.67 7.77
CA MET A 22 7.48 4.67 7.43
C MET A 22 8.34 4.10 8.55
N SER A 23 7.98 4.36 9.81
CA SER A 23 8.73 3.82 10.96
C SER A 23 8.59 2.30 11.09
N LEU A 24 7.49 1.73 10.63
CA LEU A 24 7.24 0.29 10.65
C LEU A 24 7.80 -0.42 9.43
N ALA A 25 8.13 0.30 8.37
CA ALA A 25 8.58 -0.30 7.11
C ALA A 25 9.92 -1.02 7.30
N PRO A 26 10.00 -2.33 7.04
CA PRO A 26 11.25 -3.08 7.24
C PRO A 26 12.37 -2.74 6.24
N GLY A 27 12.02 -2.15 5.09
CA GLY A 27 12.97 -1.95 4.01
C GLY A 27 13.27 -3.22 3.23
N GLY A 28 13.93 -3.11 2.11
CA GLY A 28 14.29 -4.25 1.26
C GLY A 28 14.48 -3.86 -0.21
N ASP A 29 14.35 -4.85 -1.10
CA ASP A 29 14.56 -4.66 -2.53
C ASP A 29 13.30 -4.19 -3.25
N ARG A 30 12.17 -4.86 -3.03
CA ARG A 30 10.93 -4.61 -3.74
C ARG A 30 9.75 -4.48 -2.78
N VAL A 31 8.97 -3.44 -2.96
CA VAL A 31 7.75 -3.20 -2.19
C VAL A 31 6.57 -2.98 -3.13
N LEU A 32 5.40 -3.51 -2.76
CA LEU A 32 4.13 -3.24 -3.42
C LEU A 32 3.30 -2.36 -2.52
N GLU A 33 2.85 -1.22 -3.04
CA GLU A 33 1.83 -0.41 -2.39
C GLU A 33 0.50 -0.60 -3.12
N ILE A 34 -0.48 -1.16 -2.43
CA ILE A 34 -1.85 -1.34 -2.93
C ILE A 34 -2.68 -0.15 -2.48
N GLY A 35 -3.38 0.48 -3.44
CA GLY A 35 -4.12 1.70 -3.18
C GLY A 35 -3.25 2.93 -3.20
N ALA A 36 -2.35 3.02 -4.17
CA ALA A 36 -1.31 4.06 -4.21
C ALA A 36 -1.85 5.47 -4.44
N ARG A 37 -3.01 5.62 -5.08
CA ARG A 37 -3.65 6.91 -5.36
C ARG A 37 -2.71 7.89 -6.09
N ASP A 38 -2.29 8.96 -5.40
CA ASP A 38 -1.38 9.98 -5.91
C ASP A 38 0.09 9.66 -5.67
N CYS A 39 0.39 8.46 -5.20
CA CYS A 39 1.75 7.99 -4.92
C CYS A 39 2.48 8.77 -3.82
N TYR A 40 1.75 9.39 -2.90
CA TYR A 40 2.37 10.12 -1.79
C TYR A 40 3.24 9.22 -0.93
N LEU A 41 2.73 8.05 -0.52
CA LEU A 41 3.50 7.06 0.22
C LEU A 41 4.55 6.39 -0.69
N SER A 42 4.20 6.07 -1.93
CA SER A 42 5.12 5.44 -2.88
C SER A 42 6.42 6.23 -3.04
N ARG A 43 6.34 7.55 -3.15
CA ARG A 43 7.51 8.40 -3.26
C ARG A 43 8.43 8.28 -2.04
N ARG A 44 7.85 8.19 -0.87
CA ARG A 44 8.61 8.04 0.38
C ARG A 44 9.25 6.68 0.51
N LEU A 45 8.56 5.64 0.03
CA LEU A 45 9.08 4.27 0.09
C LEU A 45 10.33 4.09 -0.78
N THR A 46 10.57 4.93 -1.76
CA THR A 46 11.81 4.88 -2.56
C THR A 46 13.08 5.08 -1.72
N ALA A 47 12.97 5.67 -0.54
CA ALA A 47 14.10 5.82 0.37
C ALA A 47 14.47 4.50 1.07
N LEU A 48 13.57 3.52 1.12
CA LEU A 48 13.73 2.28 1.86
C LEU A 48 13.78 1.03 0.99
N TYR A 49 13.34 1.12 -0.27
CA TYR A 49 13.28 -0.01 -1.19
C TYR A 49 13.90 0.34 -2.53
N GLY A 50 14.51 -0.64 -3.16
CA GLY A 50 15.13 -0.46 -4.47
C GLY A 50 14.12 -0.22 -5.59
N GLU A 51 12.93 -0.82 -5.48
CA GLU A 51 11.83 -0.64 -6.44
C GLU A 51 10.50 -0.60 -5.71
N VAL A 52 9.67 0.39 -6.03
CA VAL A 52 8.32 0.55 -5.50
C VAL A 52 7.33 0.30 -6.63
N THR A 53 6.47 -0.69 -6.48
CA THR A 53 5.34 -0.91 -7.39
C THR A 53 4.11 -0.25 -6.79
N ALA A 54 3.59 0.75 -7.48
CA ALA A 54 2.43 1.53 -7.06
C ALA A 54 1.19 1.05 -7.81
N LEU A 55 0.30 0.35 -7.12
CA LEU A 55 -0.87 -0.29 -7.71
C LEU A 55 -2.15 0.39 -7.24
N ASP A 56 -3.04 0.64 -8.19
CA ASP A 56 -4.41 1.07 -7.89
C ASP A 56 -5.37 0.53 -8.93
N LEU A 57 -6.68 0.60 -8.66
CA LEU A 57 -7.72 0.20 -9.62
C LEU A 57 -7.63 1.02 -10.90
N ARG A 58 -7.23 2.28 -10.81
CA ARG A 58 -6.82 3.10 -11.93
C ARG A 58 -5.31 3.27 -11.87
N LYS A 59 -4.63 3.00 -12.98
CA LYS A 59 -3.17 3.11 -13.03
C LYS A 59 -2.72 4.50 -12.59
N PRO A 60 -1.85 4.60 -11.57
CA PRO A 60 -1.34 5.90 -11.13
C PRO A 60 -0.61 6.64 -12.25
N GLU A 61 -0.83 7.94 -12.34
CA GLU A 61 -0.17 8.81 -13.30
C GLU A 61 1.11 9.35 -12.66
N ILE A 62 2.18 8.59 -12.78
CA ILE A 62 3.48 8.95 -12.22
C ILE A 62 4.59 8.49 -13.15
N ASP A 63 5.61 9.31 -13.28
CA ASP A 63 6.82 9.00 -14.04
C ASP A 63 8.02 9.46 -13.21
N GLU A 64 8.42 8.64 -12.27
CA GLU A 64 9.56 8.92 -11.39
C GLU A 64 10.45 7.68 -11.28
N PRO A 65 11.79 7.86 -11.19
CA PRO A 65 12.70 6.74 -10.99
C PRO A 65 12.38 5.95 -9.72
N GLY A 66 12.44 4.64 -9.82
CA GLY A 66 12.19 3.75 -8.68
C GLY A 66 10.72 3.44 -8.42
N ILE A 67 9.78 4.02 -9.16
CA ILE A 67 8.35 3.76 -9.03
C ILE A 67 7.81 3.18 -10.32
N VAL A 68 7.14 2.01 -10.21
CA VAL A 68 6.48 1.35 -11.33
C VAL A 68 4.97 1.42 -11.10
N PRO A 69 4.23 2.25 -11.84
CA PRO A 69 2.77 2.31 -11.69
C PRO A 69 2.11 1.12 -12.37
N VAL A 70 1.12 0.55 -11.71
CA VAL A 70 0.39 -0.62 -12.21
C VAL A 70 -1.11 -0.48 -11.92
N GLN A 71 -1.94 -0.84 -12.89
CA GLN A 71 -3.36 -1.02 -12.66
C GLN A 71 -3.63 -2.43 -12.15
N GLY A 72 -4.43 -2.57 -11.11
CA GLY A 72 -4.76 -3.89 -10.59
C GLY A 72 -5.80 -3.86 -9.48
N ASP A 73 -6.24 -5.05 -9.11
CA ASP A 73 -7.23 -5.29 -8.07
C ASP A 73 -6.61 -6.18 -6.99
N VAL A 74 -6.78 -5.82 -5.73
CA VAL A 74 -6.22 -6.59 -4.62
C VAL A 74 -6.77 -8.02 -4.53
N THR A 75 -7.93 -8.28 -5.13
CA THR A 75 -8.55 -9.61 -5.15
C THR A 75 -7.94 -10.53 -6.20
N ALA A 76 -7.17 -10.00 -7.13
CA ALA A 76 -6.55 -10.77 -8.23
C ALA A 76 -5.27 -10.06 -8.68
N LEU A 77 -4.20 -10.24 -7.93
CA LEU A 77 -2.92 -9.59 -8.22
C LEU A 77 -2.14 -10.37 -9.28
N ASP A 78 -1.75 -9.67 -10.34
CA ASP A 78 -1.00 -10.27 -11.44
C ASP A 78 0.51 -10.22 -11.17
N PHE A 79 0.92 -10.89 -10.11
CA PHE A 79 2.32 -11.03 -9.72
C PHE A 79 2.58 -12.47 -9.27
N ALA A 80 3.80 -12.93 -9.47
CA ALA A 80 4.21 -14.24 -8.97
C ALA A 80 4.24 -14.29 -7.45
N ASP A 81 4.14 -15.49 -6.89
CA ASP A 81 4.26 -15.72 -5.45
C ASP A 81 5.56 -15.12 -4.92
N GLY A 82 5.48 -14.44 -3.78
CA GLY A 82 6.66 -13.90 -3.11
C GLY A 82 7.42 -12.83 -3.90
N SER A 83 6.75 -12.10 -4.80
CA SER A 83 7.41 -11.10 -5.66
C SER A 83 7.93 -9.89 -4.91
N PHE A 84 7.41 -9.61 -3.72
CA PHE A 84 7.73 -8.39 -2.97
C PHE A 84 8.20 -8.72 -1.56
N ASP A 85 9.25 -8.07 -1.10
CA ASP A 85 9.72 -8.19 0.29
C ASP A 85 8.62 -7.76 1.26
N THR A 86 7.96 -6.65 0.93
CA THR A 86 6.91 -6.06 1.74
C THR A 86 5.72 -5.65 0.86
N VAL A 87 4.52 -5.84 1.38
CA VAL A 87 3.29 -5.32 0.77
C VAL A 87 2.64 -4.35 1.74
N PHE A 88 2.39 -3.12 1.28
CA PHE A 88 1.58 -2.14 1.99
C PHE A 88 0.16 -2.16 1.43
N CYS A 89 -0.82 -2.32 2.29
CA CYS A 89 -2.23 -2.24 1.93
C CYS A 89 -2.95 -1.44 3.00
N THR A 90 -3.06 -0.13 2.80
CA THR A 90 -3.65 0.77 3.78
C THR A 90 -4.85 1.48 3.18
N GLU A 91 -5.94 1.52 3.94
CA GLU A 91 -7.21 2.14 3.54
C GLU A 91 -7.80 1.54 2.25
N VAL A 92 -7.64 0.24 2.04
CA VAL A 92 -8.16 -0.49 0.88
C VAL A 92 -9.17 -1.56 1.28
N LEU A 93 -8.85 -2.36 2.30
CA LEU A 93 -9.66 -3.55 2.64
C LEU A 93 -11.08 -3.20 3.09
N GLU A 94 -11.31 -2.03 3.66
CA GLU A 94 -12.64 -1.57 4.04
C GLU A 94 -13.56 -1.35 2.83
N HIS A 95 -12.99 -1.17 1.63
CA HIS A 95 -13.74 -0.98 0.39
C HIS A 95 -13.93 -2.29 -0.38
N VAL A 96 -13.31 -3.37 0.05
CA VAL A 96 -13.46 -4.69 -0.57
C VAL A 96 -14.78 -5.31 -0.11
N PRO A 97 -15.61 -5.84 -1.03
CA PRO A 97 -16.83 -6.54 -0.62
C PRO A 97 -16.52 -7.65 0.38
N PRO A 98 -17.32 -7.80 1.46
CA PRO A 98 -17.02 -8.79 2.52
C PRO A 98 -16.81 -10.21 2.00
N GLN A 99 -17.54 -10.61 0.95
CA GLN A 99 -17.41 -11.93 0.35
C GLN A 99 -16.08 -12.14 -0.39
N LYS A 100 -15.36 -11.06 -0.71
CA LYS A 100 -14.05 -11.11 -1.39
C LYS A 100 -12.88 -10.81 -0.48
N LEU A 101 -13.14 -10.49 0.79
CA LEU A 101 -12.10 -10.05 1.72
C LEU A 101 -11.05 -11.14 1.95
N ARG A 102 -11.49 -12.40 2.11
CA ARG A 102 -10.56 -13.53 2.28
C ARG A 102 -9.66 -13.68 1.06
N GLN A 103 -10.21 -13.52 -0.14
CA GLN A 103 -9.43 -13.59 -1.38
C GLN A 103 -8.39 -12.48 -1.43
N ALA A 104 -8.76 -11.25 -1.09
CA ALA A 104 -7.84 -10.13 -1.04
C ALA A 104 -6.68 -10.39 -0.07
N CYS A 105 -6.99 -10.83 1.14
CA CYS A 105 -5.96 -11.16 2.14
C CYS A 105 -5.05 -12.30 1.67
N GLY A 106 -5.62 -13.31 1.01
CA GLY A 106 -4.85 -14.42 0.42
C GLY A 106 -3.89 -13.93 -0.66
N GLU A 107 -4.30 -13.00 -1.50
CA GLU A 107 -3.44 -12.42 -2.53
C GLU A 107 -2.30 -11.61 -1.94
N ILE A 108 -2.57 -10.80 -0.91
CA ILE A 108 -1.51 -10.07 -0.19
C ILE A 108 -0.49 -11.05 0.39
N ALA A 109 -0.94 -12.08 1.07
CA ALA A 109 -0.06 -13.09 1.66
C ALA A 109 0.73 -13.85 0.59
N ARG A 110 0.12 -14.12 -0.57
CA ARG A 110 0.77 -14.85 -1.65
C ARG A 110 1.93 -14.08 -2.26
N VAL A 111 1.75 -12.79 -2.54
CA VAL A 111 2.77 -11.98 -3.23
C VAL A 111 3.83 -11.42 -2.29
N ALA A 112 3.56 -11.36 -1.00
CA ALA A 112 4.54 -10.93 0.00
C ALA A 112 5.47 -12.07 0.36
N SER A 113 6.79 -11.82 0.34
CA SER A 113 7.77 -12.85 0.74
C SER A 113 8.10 -12.77 2.23
N ARG A 114 8.01 -11.59 2.86
CA ARG A 114 8.44 -11.39 4.24
C ARG A 114 7.39 -10.67 5.10
N TRP A 115 6.87 -9.53 4.64
CA TRP A 115 6.05 -8.66 5.47
C TRP A 115 4.83 -8.16 4.71
N ALA A 116 3.71 -8.06 5.40
CA ALA A 116 2.56 -7.29 4.95
C ALA A 116 2.20 -6.27 6.03
N LEU A 117 2.03 -5.02 5.62
CA LEU A 117 1.62 -3.93 6.51
C LEU A 117 0.23 -3.48 6.09
N ILE A 118 -0.74 -3.80 6.95
CA ILE A 118 -2.16 -3.57 6.66
C ILE A 118 -2.69 -2.50 7.59
N GLY A 119 -3.33 -1.48 7.02
CA GLY A 119 -4.00 -0.43 7.76
C GLY A 119 -5.47 -0.37 7.37
N VAL A 120 -6.34 -0.36 8.36
CA VAL A 120 -7.78 -0.17 8.17
C VAL A 120 -8.26 0.90 9.15
N PRO A 121 -9.22 1.76 8.75
CA PRO A 121 -9.79 2.71 9.68
C PRO A 121 -10.64 1.97 10.72
N TYR A 122 -10.44 2.34 11.95
CA TYR A 122 -11.27 1.92 13.07
C TYR A 122 -11.52 3.16 13.91
N ARG A 123 -12.07 3.03 15.08
CA ARG A 123 -12.26 4.19 15.98
C ARG A 123 -10.97 4.96 16.22
N GLN A 124 -9.85 4.29 16.04
CA GLN A 124 -8.51 4.86 16.00
C GLN A 124 -7.81 4.18 14.83
N ASP A 125 -6.90 4.89 14.15
CA ASP A 125 -6.15 4.29 13.07
C ASP A 125 -5.34 3.11 13.59
N LEU A 126 -5.74 1.92 13.19
CA LEU A 126 -5.09 0.67 13.58
C LEU A 126 -4.17 0.23 12.46
N LEU A 127 -2.90 0.06 12.78
CA LEU A 127 -1.91 -0.51 11.90
C LEU A 127 -1.49 -1.88 12.40
N SER A 128 -1.38 -2.83 11.49
CA SER A 128 -0.84 -4.16 11.80
C SER A 128 0.29 -4.50 10.84
N LEU A 129 1.41 -4.89 11.41
CA LEU A 129 2.53 -5.47 10.67
C LEU A 129 2.48 -6.98 10.85
N ILE A 130 2.38 -7.70 9.73
CA ILE A 130 2.26 -9.16 9.72
C ILE A 130 3.49 -9.75 9.05
N HIS A 131 4.17 -10.64 9.78
CA HIS A 131 5.27 -11.41 9.22
C HIS A 131 4.73 -12.64 8.49
N ILE A 132 5.09 -12.76 7.25
CA ILE A 132 4.67 -13.87 6.38
C ILE A 132 5.61 -15.07 6.54
#